data_00d17a4701f4ea45a709f76e9b5f0d79
#
_entry.id   00d17a4701f4ea45a709f76e9b5f0d79
#
_cell.length_a   1.000
_cell.length_b   1.000
_cell.length_c   1.000
_cell.angle_alpha   90.00
_cell.angle_beta   90.00
_cell.angle_gamma   90.00
#
_symmetry.space_group_name_H-M   'P 1'
#
loop_
_entity.id
_entity.type
_entity.pdbx_description
1 polymer ?
#
loop_
_entity_poly.entity_id
_entity_poly.type
_entity_poly.pdbx_seq_one_letter_code
_entity_poly.pdbx_strand_id
1 'polypeptide(L)'
;YASSDLPDDRLQSLAHTMSPDERDAVLSAYVGERGNRRHKPGRAFERTGYRFDVLCDYGAFRDLQRHRLLTLEWQRLSPEHGFDTPDVIADAGMTEEWNRVMEDSAATWATLSEHAGEDVAQYSVAMAYRIRFVMQMSAREAMHLIELRSSPQGHPTYRRIAQQMHDLIEKN
;
A
#
# COMPACT_ATOMS: atom_id res chain seq x y z
N TYR A 1 -0.09 27.64 -10.56
CA TYR A 1 -0.17 28.76 -9.61
C TYR A 1 1.11 29.59 -9.61
N ALA A 2 2.26 28.97 -9.41
CA ALA A 2 3.54 29.66 -9.27
C ALA A 2 4.00 30.49 -10.48
N SER A 3 3.47 30.20 -11.67
CA SER A 3 3.80 30.87 -12.93
C SER A 3 2.65 31.77 -13.45
N SER A 4 1.73 32.17 -12.56
CA SER A 4 0.53 32.94 -12.93
C SER A 4 0.34 34.09 -11.97
N ASP A 5 -0.12 35.23 -12.48
CA ASP A 5 -0.54 36.41 -11.69
C ASP A 5 -2.02 36.35 -11.29
N LEU A 6 -2.73 35.28 -11.66
CA LEU A 6 -4.15 35.14 -11.34
C LEU A 6 -4.34 34.57 -9.93
N PRO A 7 -5.37 35.02 -9.20
CA PRO A 7 -5.75 34.43 -7.91
C PRO A 7 -6.31 33.03 -8.09
N ASP A 8 -6.29 32.24 -6.99
CA ASP A 8 -6.61 30.80 -7.01
C ASP A 8 -8.03 30.50 -7.53
N ASP A 9 -9.02 31.28 -7.15
CA ASP A 9 -10.42 31.14 -7.61
C ASP A 9 -10.56 31.29 -9.13
N ARG A 10 -9.78 32.19 -9.73
CA ARG A 10 -9.76 32.39 -11.18
C ARG A 10 -9.08 31.22 -11.89
N LEU A 11 -7.98 30.71 -11.33
CA LEU A 11 -7.30 29.52 -11.88
C LEU A 11 -8.18 28.27 -11.79
N GLN A 12 -8.91 28.08 -10.67
CA GLN A 12 -9.88 27.00 -10.55
C GLN A 12 -11.02 27.11 -11.56
N SER A 13 -11.55 28.34 -11.74
CA SER A 13 -12.59 28.60 -12.74
C SER A 13 -12.11 28.25 -14.16
N LEU A 14 -10.89 28.63 -14.53
CA LEU A 14 -10.28 28.24 -15.80
C LEU A 14 -10.16 26.71 -15.94
N ALA A 15 -9.65 26.03 -14.90
CA ALA A 15 -9.53 24.58 -14.90
C ALA A 15 -10.87 23.86 -15.09
N HIS A 16 -11.97 24.41 -14.54
CA HIS A 16 -13.33 23.86 -14.75
C HIS A 16 -13.83 24.01 -16.17
N THR A 17 -13.40 25.04 -16.90
CA THR A 17 -13.82 25.28 -18.30
C THR A 17 -12.99 24.51 -19.33
N MET A 18 -11.85 23.92 -18.93
CA MET A 18 -11.00 23.12 -19.80
C MET A 18 -11.71 21.85 -20.28
N SER A 19 -11.56 21.54 -21.55
CA SER A 19 -11.93 20.24 -22.10
C SER A 19 -11.07 19.11 -21.51
N PRO A 20 -11.47 17.84 -21.61
CA PRO A 20 -10.65 16.70 -21.19
C PRO A 20 -9.25 16.72 -21.82
N ASP A 21 -9.15 16.98 -23.14
CA ASP A 21 -7.87 16.99 -23.87
C ASP A 21 -6.94 18.12 -23.38
N GLU A 22 -7.49 19.30 -23.06
CA GLU A 22 -6.70 20.39 -22.47
C GLU A 22 -6.19 20.04 -21.07
N ARG A 23 -7.00 19.40 -20.25
CA ARG A 23 -6.59 18.92 -18.93
C ARG A 23 -5.46 17.88 -19.02
N ASP A 24 -5.59 16.92 -19.93
CA ASP A 24 -4.59 15.91 -20.18
C ASP A 24 -3.27 16.53 -20.69
N ALA A 25 -3.36 17.52 -21.57
CA ALA A 25 -2.18 18.26 -22.03
C ALA A 25 -1.47 18.99 -20.88
N VAL A 26 -2.24 19.66 -19.99
CA VAL A 26 -1.69 20.33 -18.80
C VAL A 26 -1.05 19.34 -17.84
N LEU A 27 -1.71 18.22 -17.54
CA LEU A 27 -1.18 17.18 -16.67
C LEU A 27 0.08 16.56 -17.25
N SER A 28 0.08 16.25 -18.54
CA SER A 28 1.26 15.70 -19.24
C SER A 28 2.44 16.67 -19.21
N ALA A 29 2.20 17.95 -19.48
CA ALA A 29 3.23 18.98 -19.41
C ALA A 29 3.76 19.16 -17.97
N TYR A 30 2.89 19.04 -16.97
CA TYR A 30 3.26 19.16 -15.55
C TYR A 30 4.06 17.96 -15.03
N VAL A 31 3.75 16.75 -15.50
CA VAL A 31 4.53 15.53 -15.20
C VAL A 31 5.90 15.59 -15.89
N GLY A 32 5.92 16.11 -17.12
CA GLY A 32 7.13 16.19 -17.95
C GLY A 32 7.67 14.81 -18.34
N GLU A 33 8.86 14.80 -18.92
CA GLU A 33 9.55 13.56 -19.25
C GLU A 33 10.16 12.90 -18.02
N ARG A 34 9.74 11.66 -17.75
CA ARG A 34 10.24 10.86 -16.63
C ARG A 34 11.01 9.65 -17.12
N GLY A 35 12.35 9.73 -17.12
CA GLY A 35 13.23 8.64 -17.51
C GLY A 35 13.42 7.55 -16.44
N ASN A 36 13.05 7.84 -15.19
CA ASN A 36 13.10 6.89 -14.09
C ASN A 36 12.29 7.38 -12.87
N ARG A 37 12.08 6.51 -11.87
CA ARG A 37 11.32 6.80 -10.65
C ARG A 37 11.85 7.94 -9.76
N ARG A 38 13.09 8.39 -9.97
CA ARG A 38 13.67 9.52 -9.22
C ARG A 38 13.24 10.86 -9.80
N HIS A 39 12.77 10.89 -11.05
CA HIS A 39 12.14 12.06 -11.65
C HIS A 39 10.72 12.19 -11.10
N LYS A 40 10.61 12.86 -9.95
CA LYS A 40 9.33 12.96 -9.23
C LYS A 40 8.40 13.97 -9.93
N PRO A 41 7.09 13.69 -10.00
CA PRO A 41 6.12 14.65 -10.49
C PRO A 41 6.05 15.86 -9.55
N GLY A 42 5.50 16.96 -10.05
CA GLY A 42 5.37 18.20 -9.28
C GLY A 42 4.44 18.07 -8.07
N ARG A 43 4.49 19.04 -7.16
CA ARG A 43 3.77 18.99 -5.88
C ARG A 43 2.25 19.17 -5.99
N ALA A 44 1.71 19.59 -7.15
CA ALA A 44 0.27 19.64 -7.34
C ALA A 44 -0.40 18.26 -7.12
N PHE A 45 0.29 17.16 -7.41
CA PHE A 45 -0.18 15.81 -7.13
C PHE A 45 -0.28 15.45 -5.63
N GLU A 46 0.17 16.31 -4.73
CA GLU A 46 -0.06 16.18 -3.29
C GLU A 46 -1.49 16.58 -2.88
N ARG A 47 -2.25 17.27 -3.75
CA ARG A 47 -3.63 17.71 -3.50
C ARG A 47 -4.69 16.65 -3.80
N THR A 48 -4.37 15.64 -4.58
CA THR A 48 -5.23 14.48 -4.86
C THR A 48 -4.79 13.31 -4.01
N GLY A 49 -5.73 12.59 -3.41
CA GLY A 49 -5.43 11.50 -2.49
C GLY A 49 -6.19 10.23 -2.80
N TYR A 50 -5.60 9.12 -2.43
CA TYR A 50 -6.17 7.77 -2.51
C TYR A 50 -6.21 7.14 -1.13
N ARG A 51 -7.23 6.30 -0.91
CA ARG A 51 -7.36 5.47 0.29
C ARG A 51 -7.54 4.02 -0.12
N PHE A 52 -6.68 3.16 0.40
CA PHE A 52 -6.71 1.72 0.17
C PHE A 52 -6.96 0.98 1.49
N ASP A 53 -7.87 0.03 1.47
CA ASP A 53 -8.04 -0.97 2.52
C ASP A 53 -7.32 -2.24 2.06
N VAL A 54 -6.31 -2.65 2.80
CA VAL A 54 -5.37 -3.71 2.40
C VAL A 54 -5.43 -4.85 3.40
N LEU A 55 -5.51 -6.07 2.87
CA LEU A 55 -5.35 -7.30 3.64
C LEU A 55 -4.19 -8.10 3.05
N CYS A 56 -3.11 -8.28 3.81
CA CYS A 56 -1.95 -9.05 3.37
C CYS A 56 -1.17 -9.63 4.55
N ASP A 57 -0.21 -10.51 4.28
CA ASP A 57 0.67 -11.02 5.31
C ASP A 57 1.42 -9.89 6.04
N TYR A 58 1.69 -10.11 7.33
CA TYR A 58 2.36 -9.12 8.18
C TYR A 58 3.78 -8.80 7.69
N GLY A 59 4.44 -9.75 7.04
CA GLY A 59 5.75 -9.52 6.44
C GLY A 59 5.72 -8.44 5.37
N ALA A 60 4.75 -8.50 4.44
CA ALA A 60 4.55 -7.48 3.42
C ALA A 60 4.13 -6.13 4.02
N PHE A 61 3.26 -6.12 5.03
CA PHE A 61 2.89 -4.91 5.76
C PHE A 61 4.12 -4.18 6.31
N ARG A 62 5.08 -4.90 6.90
CA ARG A 62 6.31 -4.31 7.45
C ARG A 62 7.15 -3.57 6.41
N ASP A 63 7.07 -3.95 5.15
CA ASP A 63 7.73 -3.24 4.06
C ASP A 63 6.92 -2.02 3.58
N LEU A 64 5.60 -2.11 3.57
CA LEU A 64 4.71 -1.02 3.19
C LEU A 64 4.68 0.09 4.24
N GLN A 65 4.69 -0.23 5.53
CA GLN A 65 4.69 0.74 6.62
C GLN A 65 5.95 1.63 6.68
N ARG A 66 7.01 1.30 5.95
CA ARG A 66 8.22 2.13 5.88
C ARG A 66 8.03 3.41 5.06
N HIS A 67 6.96 3.51 4.29
CA HIS A 67 6.57 4.74 3.63
C HIS A 67 6.01 5.74 4.66
N ARG A 68 6.57 6.96 4.70
CA ARG A 68 6.28 7.92 5.77
C ARG A 68 5.40 9.09 5.32
N LEU A 69 5.21 9.27 4.01
CA LEU A 69 4.39 10.35 3.45
C LEU A 69 2.94 9.90 3.21
N LEU A 70 2.42 9.13 4.17
CA LEU A 70 1.06 8.62 4.15
C LEU A 70 0.50 8.48 5.58
N THR A 71 -0.82 8.43 5.70
CA THR A 71 -1.50 8.00 6.92
C THR A 71 -1.72 6.50 6.87
N LEU A 72 -1.32 5.82 7.94
CA LEU A 72 -1.40 4.37 8.07
C LEU A 72 -2.09 4.02 9.39
N GLU A 73 -3.18 3.26 9.29
CA GLU A 73 -3.91 2.74 10.44
C GLU A 73 -4.10 1.23 10.25
N TRP A 74 -3.75 0.44 11.24
CA TRP A 74 -3.82 -1.01 11.18
C TRP A 74 -4.59 -1.61 12.34
N GLN A 75 -5.23 -2.74 12.09
CA GLN A 75 -5.90 -3.54 13.10
C GLN A 75 -4.86 -4.30 13.93
N ARG A 76 -5.28 -4.79 15.11
CA ARG A 76 -4.44 -5.70 15.90
C ARG A 76 -4.08 -6.94 15.08
N LEU A 77 -2.86 -7.38 15.23
CA LEU A 77 -2.40 -8.60 14.60
C LEU A 77 -3.00 -9.81 15.33
N SER A 78 -3.73 -10.64 14.60
CA SER A 78 -4.38 -11.84 15.10
C SER A 78 -4.35 -12.96 14.06
N PRO A 79 -4.63 -14.22 14.43
CA PRO A 79 -4.77 -15.32 13.48
C PRO A 79 -6.07 -15.28 12.67
N GLU A 80 -7.04 -14.44 13.02
CA GLU A 80 -8.42 -14.48 12.50
C GLU A 80 -8.52 -14.23 10.98
N HIS A 81 -7.60 -13.48 10.41
CA HIS A 81 -7.57 -13.23 8.97
C HIS A 81 -6.92 -14.35 8.16
N GLY A 82 -6.50 -15.43 8.83
CA GLY A 82 -5.80 -16.55 8.20
C GLY A 82 -4.39 -16.16 7.72
N PHE A 83 -3.79 -17.07 6.97
CA PHE A 83 -2.43 -16.90 6.44
C PHE A 83 -2.34 -17.35 4.99
N ASP A 84 -1.27 -16.96 4.31
CA ASP A 84 -0.92 -17.45 2.98
C ASP A 84 0.24 -18.44 3.09
N THR A 85 0.15 -19.55 2.34
CA THR A 85 1.26 -20.49 2.19
C THR A 85 2.06 -20.10 0.95
N PRO A 86 3.34 -19.72 1.08
CA PRO A 86 4.17 -19.44 -0.09
C PRO A 86 4.36 -20.68 -0.96
N ASP A 87 4.39 -20.51 -2.29
CA ASP A 87 4.58 -21.59 -3.25
C ASP A 87 5.84 -22.41 -2.95
N VAL A 88 6.92 -21.77 -2.52
CA VAL A 88 8.19 -22.42 -2.15
C VAL A 88 8.03 -23.46 -1.02
N ILE A 89 7.05 -23.30 -0.14
CA ILE A 89 6.75 -24.25 0.94
C ILE A 89 6.10 -25.50 0.35
N ALA A 90 5.14 -25.30 -0.57
CA ALA A 90 4.48 -26.42 -1.28
C ALA A 90 5.47 -27.17 -2.17
N ASP A 91 6.31 -26.46 -2.91
CA ASP A 91 7.34 -27.03 -3.78
C ASP A 91 8.39 -27.85 -2.99
N ALA A 92 8.67 -27.44 -1.75
CA ALA A 92 9.56 -28.15 -0.86
C ALA A 92 8.89 -29.37 -0.16
N GLY A 93 7.58 -29.57 -0.34
CA GLY A 93 6.83 -30.64 0.33
C GLY A 93 6.63 -30.42 1.84
N MET A 94 6.73 -29.16 2.32
CA MET A 94 6.70 -28.80 3.75
C MET A 94 5.35 -28.22 4.19
N THR A 95 4.30 -28.42 3.45
CA THR A 95 2.97 -27.82 3.73
C THR A 95 2.41 -28.26 5.08
N GLU A 96 2.59 -29.52 5.46
CA GLU A 96 2.08 -30.04 6.75
C GLU A 96 2.80 -29.40 7.95
N GLU A 97 4.13 -29.31 7.89
CA GLU A 97 4.92 -28.64 8.92
C GLU A 97 4.59 -27.14 9.01
N TRP A 98 4.40 -26.50 7.86
CA TRP A 98 3.98 -25.11 7.80
C TRP A 98 2.64 -24.90 8.51
N ASN A 99 1.62 -25.68 8.16
CA ASN A 99 0.30 -25.58 8.76
C ASN A 99 0.36 -25.81 10.29
N ARG A 100 1.11 -26.82 10.74
CA ARG A 100 1.30 -27.07 12.17
C ARG A 100 1.91 -25.88 12.91
N VAL A 101 2.96 -25.26 12.35
CA VAL A 101 3.57 -24.06 12.94
C VAL A 101 2.58 -22.88 13.01
N MET A 102 1.76 -22.74 11.98
CA MET A 102 0.74 -21.69 11.98
C MET A 102 -0.36 -21.98 13.03
N GLU A 103 -0.81 -23.22 13.16
CA GLU A 103 -1.76 -23.66 14.18
C GLU A 103 -1.21 -23.47 15.59
N ASP A 104 0.05 -23.83 15.84
CA ASP A 104 0.74 -23.61 17.12
C ASP A 104 0.82 -22.12 17.48
N SER A 105 1.10 -21.27 16.49
CA SER A 105 1.09 -19.82 16.67
C SER A 105 -0.30 -19.31 17.04
N ALA A 106 -1.36 -19.81 16.41
CA ALA A 106 -2.75 -19.44 16.71
C ALA A 106 -3.17 -19.90 18.11
N ALA A 107 -2.81 -21.13 18.50
CA ALA A 107 -3.10 -21.68 19.82
C ALA A 107 -2.37 -20.89 20.93
N THR A 108 -1.13 -20.52 20.68
CA THR A 108 -0.35 -19.67 21.59
C THR A 108 -0.97 -18.30 21.75
N TRP A 109 -1.42 -17.69 20.62
CA TRP A 109 -2.12 -16.41 20.63
C TRP A 109 -3.41 -16.50 21.47
N ALA A 110 -4.22 -17.54 21.28
CA ALA A 110 -5.46 -17.73 22.04
C ALA A 110 -5.20 -17.82 23.55
N THR A 111 -4.19 -18.61 23.95
CA THR A 111 -3.77 -18.78 25.36
C THR A 111 -3.31 -17.44 25.95
N LEU A 112 -2.45 -16.72 25.24
CA LEU A 112 -1.96 -15.41 25.71
C LEU A 112 -3.07 -14.36 25.74
N SER A 113 -3.98 -14.38 24.78
CA SER A 113 -5.12 -13.46 24.75
C SER A 113 -6.01 -13.60 25.98
N GLU A 114 -6.26 -14.85 26.42
CA GLU A 114 -7.04 -15.14 27.61
C GLU A 114 -6.34 -14.73 28.92
N HIS A 115 -5.03 -14.97 29.03
CA HIS A 115 -4.29 -14.80 30.29
C HIS A 115 -3.59 -13.45 30.43
N ALA A 116 -3.19 -12.81 29.34
CA ALA A 116 -2.40 -11.57 29.31
C ALA A 116 -3.01 -10.46 28.44
N GLY A 117 -4.11 -10.73 27.76
CA GLY A 117 -4.80 -9.79 26.88
C GLY A 117 -4.25 -9.77 25.45
N GLU A 118 -5.08 -9.30 24.52
CA GLU A 118 -4.80 -9.29 23.08
C GLU A 118 -3.53 -8.49 22.71
N ASP A 119 -3.23 -7.41 23.43
CA ASP A 119 -2.04 -6.60 23.14
C ASP A 119 -0.73 -7.38 23.33
N VAL A 120 -0.70 -8.27 24.32
CA VAL A 120 0.44 -9.17 24.55
C VAL A 120 0.42 -10.34 23.57
N ALA A 121 -0.76 -10.88 23.28
CA ALA A 121 -0.90 -12.04 22.41
C ALA A 121 -0.39 -11.78 20.98
N GLN A 122 -0.43 -10.54 20.48
CA GLN A 122 0.11 -10.17 19.16
C GLN A 122 1.56 -10.63 18.95
N TYR A 123 2.38 -10.70 20.00
CA TYR A 123 3.79 -11.11 19.91
C TYR A 123 3.99 -12.58 19.51
N SER A 124 2.97 -13.42 19.66
CA SER A 124 3.02 -14.84 19.26
C SER A 124 2.55 -15.11 17.84
N VAL A 125 2.00 -14.09 17.14
CA VAL A 125 1.44 -14.26 15.80
C VAL A 125 2.56 -14.30 14.77
N ALA A 126 2.64 -15.40 14.02
CA ALA A 126 3.63 -15.57 12.97
C ALA A 126 3.44 -14.56 11.82
N MET A 127 4.55 -14.15 11.19
CA MET A 127 4.54 -13.10 10.15
C MET A 127 3.78 -13.46 8.87
N ALA A 128 3.44 -14.72 8.68
CA ALA A 128 2.62 -15.18 7.55
C ALA A 128 1.12 -14.91 7.76
N TYR A 129 0.67 -14.67 8.99
CA TYR A 129 -0.71 -14.25 9.24
C TYR A 129 -0.99 -12.90 8.62
N ARG A 130 -2.22 -12.76 8.10
CA ARG A 130 -2.65 -11.52 7.46
C ARG A 130 -3.03 -10.47 8.49
N ILE A 131 -2.72 -9.23 8.16
CA ILE A 131 -3.13 -8.04 8.89
C ILE A 131 -3.94 -7.14 7.97
N ARG A 132 -4.98 -6.51 8.50
CA ARG A 132 -5.77 -5.51 7.78
C ARG A 132 -5.38 -4.11 8.18
N PHE A 133 -5.21 -3.24 7.20
CA PHE A 133 -4.83 -1.86 7.43
C PHE A 133 -5.32 -0.93 6.32
N VAL A 134 -5.47 0.34 6.66
CA VAL A 134 -5.80 1.40 5.72
C VAL A 134 -4.58 2.25 5.46
N MET A 135 -4.32 2.52 4.18
CA MET A 135 -3.31 3.47 3.71
C MET A 135 -3.99 4.64 3.01
N GLN A 136 -3.73 5.86 3.47
CA GLN A 136 -4.19 7.07 2.79
C GLN A 136 -2.98 7.92 2.42
N MET A 137 -2.87 8.27 1.13
CA MET A 137 -1.71 8.96 0.58
C MET A 137 -2.08 9.88 -0.56
N SER A 138 -1.25 10.87 -0.83
CA SER A 138 -1.40 11.70 -2.03
C SER A 138 -1.07 10.92 -3.30
N ALA A 139 -1.54 11.40 -4.45
CA ALA A 139 -1.18 10.82 -5.75
C ALA A 139 0.33 10.80 -5.97
N ARG A 140 1.05 11.82 -5.48
CA ARG A 140 2.52 11.89 -5.57
C ARG A 140 3.21 10.78 -4.79
N GLU A 141 2.74 10.45 -3.58
CA GLU A 141 3.26 9.33 -2.79
C GLU A 141 2.82 8.00 -3.38
N ALA A 142 1.59 7.88 -3.90
CA ALA A 142 1.12 6.68 -4.57
C ALA A 142 2.03 6.31 -5.77
N MET A 143 2.38 7.28 -6.62
CA MET A 143 3.35 7.07 -7.69
C MET A 143 4.70 6.55 -7.16
N HIS A 144 5.23 7.18 -6.10
CA HIS A 144 6.49 6.75 -5.50
C HIS A 144 6.43 5.34 -4.92
N LEU A 145 5.39 5.03 -4.14
CA LEU A 145 5.19 3.72 -3.53
C LEU A 145 5.04 2.64 -4.58
N ILE A 146 4.15 2.85 -5.55
CA ILE A 146 3.85 1.87 -6.59
C ILE A 146 5.09 1.57 -7.43
N GLU A 147 5.79 2.59 -7.92
CA GLU A 147 7.02 2.42 -8.71
C GLU A 147 8.15 1.71 -7.93
N LEU A 148 8.28 2.02 -6.65
CA LEU A 148 9.29 1.38 -5.80
C LEU A 148 8.94 -0.08 -5.51
N ARG A 149 7.69 -0.35 -5.15
CA ARG A 149 7.26 -1.67 -4.64
C ARG A 149 6.85 -2.65 -5.74
N SER A 150 6.58 -2.20 -6.96
CA SER A 150 6.34 -3.10 -8.10
C SER A 150 7.61 -3.59 -8.79
N SER A 151 8.79 -3.10 -8.40
CA SER A 151 10.05 -3.44 -9.04
C SER A 151 10.40 -4.95 -8.93
N PRO A 152 11.05 -5.56 -9.96
CA PRO A 152 11.23 -7.02 -10.05
C PRO A 152 11.98 -7.66 -8.89
N GLN A 153 12.91 -6.93 -8.25
CA GLN A 153 13.69 -7.40 -7.11
C GLN A 153 12.90 -7.42 -5.80
N GLY A 154 11.68 -6.91 -5.81
CA GLY A 154 10.83 -6.87 -4.62
C GLY A 154 10.21 -8.22 -4.28
N HIS A 155 9.84 -8.41 -3.00
CA HIS A 155 9.12 -9.61 -2.56
C HIS A 155 7.77 -9.74 -3.29
N PRO A 156 7.37 -10.92 -3.78
CA PRO A 156 6.17 -11.12 -4.59
C PRO A 156 4.89 -10.52 -3.98
N THR A 157 4.69 -10.67 -2.68
CA THR A 157 3.45 -10.22 -2.01
C THR A 157 3.28 -8.70 -2.11
N TYR A 158 4.24 -7.88 -1.67
CA TYR A 158 4.06 -6.43 -1.75
C TYR A 158 4.12 -5.90 -3.18
N ARG A 159 4.80 -6.61 -4.11
CA ARG A 159 4.74 -6.28 -5.54
C ARG A 159 3.33 -6.41 -6.08
N ARG A 160 2.66 -7.54 -5.78
CA ARG A 160 1.26 -7.77 -6.15
C ARG A 160 0.34 -6.68 -5.60
N ILE A 161 0.53 -6.29 -4.33
CA ILE A 161 -0.26 -5.21 -3.72
C ILE A 161 -0.05 -3.89 -4.45
N ALA A 162 1.18 -3.52 -4.75
CA ALA A 162 1.49 -2.29 -5.49
C ALA A 162 0.88 -2.29 -6.90
N GLN A 163 0.89 -3.42 -7.59
CA GLN A 163 0.23 -3.60 -8.89
C GLN A 163 -1.29 -3.46 -8.77
N GLN A 164 -1.91 -4.09 -7.75
CA GLN A 164 -3.35 -3.95 -7.49
C GLN A 164 -3.75 -2.51 -7.18
N MET A 165 -2.92 -1.77 -6.42
CA MET A 165 -3.15 -0.34 -6.18
C MET A 165 -3.14 0.46 -7.48
N HIS A 166 -2.19 0.18 -8.39
CA HIS A 166 -2.15 0.80 -9.72
C HIS A 166 -3.42 0.53 -10.50
N ASP A 167 -3.82 -0.75 -10.60
CA ASP A 167 -5.01 -1.16 -11.34
C ASP A 167 -6.30 -0.51 -10.80
N LEU A 168 -6.38 -0.31 -9.48
CA LEU A 168 -7.52 0.37 -8.87
C LEU A 168 -7.54 1.88 -9.19
N ILE A 169 -6.37 2.52 -9.26
CA ILE A 169 -6.27 3.94 -9.65
C ILE A 169 -6.66 4.11 -11.12
N GLU A 170 -6.20 3.21 -11.98
CA GLU A 170 -6.48 3.28 -13.42
C GLU A 170 -7.97 3.11 -13.77
N LYS A 171 -8.71 2.36 -12.94
CA LYS A 171 -10.14 2.07 -13.15
C LYS A 171 -11.09 3.16 -12.63
N ASN A 172 -10.60 4.11 -11.84
CA ASN A 172 -11.39 5.19 -11.24
C ASN A 172 -11.04 6.56 -11.83
#